data_32d434d705ac89c71c852236d51496a4
#
_entry.id   32d434d705ac89c71c852236d51496a4
#
_cell.length_a   1.000
_cell.length_b   1.000
_cell.length_c   1.000
_cell.angle_alpha   90.00
_cell.angle_beta   90.00
_cell.angle_gamma   90.00
#
_symmetry.space_group_name_H-M   'P 1'
#
loop_
_entity.id
_entity.type
_entity.pdbx_description
1 polymer ?
#
loop_
_entity_poly.entity_id
_entity_poly.type
_entity_poly.pdbx_seq_one_letter_code
_entity_poly.pdbx_strand_id
1 'polypeptide(L)'
;MQVVSTTSSVLIAPDHTETRRLAGPHYRLLLTADPTQIEAAQRLRYNVFSTEPGFALDNENELDADRFDQHCDHVLVREDNTGEIVGCYRMLPPSGAIAAGGLYTATEFDVRALDPLRPSMVEMGRAVVRSDHRNGAVILMMWAGILAYLDRGGYEYVIGCVSVPTHGEGPAGSQLRGVRDRVLSSHRAAEDYTVHPYRPVMIDGRDLDSIRPPAQTTLPPLMRGYLRLGAQICGQPAHDPAFGVGDFPALLDKRHADHRYLDRLRSAAATGQPSAAAQGVNH
;
A
#
# COMPACT_ATOMS: atom_id res chain seq x y z
N MET A 1 9.51 29.68 17.68
CA MET A 1 9.64 29.22 16.29
C MET A 1 10.68 28.10 16.30
N GLN A 2 10.23 26.85 16.52
CA GLN A 2 11.13 25.69 16.48
C GLN A 2 11.30 25.30 15.03
N VAL A 3 12.54 25.33 14.56
CA VAL A 3 12.94 24.79 13.25
C VAL A 3 12.79 23.27 13.36
N VAL A 4 11.76 22.72 12.74
CA VAL A 4 11.63 21.27 12.56
C VAL A 4 12.74 20.85 11.61
N SER A 5 13.73 20.16 12.12
CA SER A 5 14.82 19.58 11.32
C SER A 5 14.23 18.47 10.46
N THR A 6 14.00 18.74 9.19
CA THR A 6 13.57 17.77 8.19
C THR A 6 14.75 16.88 7.81
N THR A 7 15.00 15.85 8.62
CA THR A 7 16.11 14.92 8.37
C THR A 7 15.55 13.62 7.77
N SER A 8 15.86 13.38 6.50
CA SER A 8 15.62 12.05 5.90
C SER A 8 16.53 11.03 6.55
N SER A 9 15.96 9.93 7.06
CA SER A 9 16.76 8.82 7.60
C SER A 9 16.87 7.71 6.56
N VAL A 10 18.10 7.26 6.30
CA VAL A 10 18.34 6.04 5.52
C VAL A 10 17.96 4.86 6.43
N LEU A 11 16.92 4.10 6.05
CA LEU A 11 16.49 2.91 6.79
C LEU A 11 17.30 1.67 6.44
N ILE A 12 17.67 1.54 5.16
CA ILE A 12 18.50 0.45 4.64
C ILE A 12 19.40 1.04 3.55
N ALA A 13 20.70 0.87 3.70
CA ALA A 13 21.70 1.15 2.67
C ALA A 13 22.37 -0.16 2.27
N PRO A 14 22.85 -0.31 1.04
CA PRO A 14 23.67 -1.46 0.65
C PRO A 14 24.97 -1.45 1.49
N ASP A 15 25.37 -2.64 1.95
CA ASP A 15 26.63 -2.82 2.66
C ASP A 15 27.80 -2.63 1.65
N HIS A 16 28.63 -1.62 1.89
CA HIS A 16 29.75 -1.25 0.99
C HIS A 16 31.01 -2.10 1.23
N THR A 17 30.97 -3.14 2.07
CA THR A 17 32.14 -3.89 2.48
C THR A 17 32.54 -5.02 1.53
N GLU A 18 31.77 -5.36 0.48
CA GLU A 18 32.22 -6.33 -0.52
C GLU A 18 32.24 -5.75 -1.93
N THR A 19 33.44 -5.55 -2.44
CA THR A 19 33.76 -5.11 -3.82
C THR A 19 33.48 -6.22 -4.85
N ARG A 20 32.28 -6.77 -4.88
CA ARG A 20 31.77 -7.54 -6.00
C ARG A 20 30.61 -6.76 -6.60
N ARG A 21 30.93 -5.93 -7.59
CA ARG A 21 29.91 -5.23 -8.40
C ARG A 21 29.03 -6.28 -9.06
N LEU A 22 27.91 -6.57 -8.41
CA LEU A 22 26.79 -7.22 -9.08
C LEU A 22 26.25 -6.20 -10.09
N ALA A 23 26.23 -6.57 -11.36
CA ALA A 23 25.69 -5.73 -12.43
C ALA A 23 24.16 -5.66 -12.24
N GLY A 24 23.66 -4.57 -11.65
CA GLY A 24 22.22 -4.33 -11.45
C GLY A 24 21.98 -3.01 -10.73
N PRO A 25 20.76 -2.49 -10.75
CA PRO A 25 20.42 -1.28 -10.02
C PRO A 25 20.56 -1.50 -8.52
N HIS A 26 21.19 -0.54 -7.84
CA HIS A 26 21.28 -0.48 -6.39
C HIS A 26 20.20 0.45 -5.86
N TYR A 27 19.58 0.10 -4.74
CA TYR A 27 18.47 0.85 -4.16
C TYR A 27 18.75 1.24 -2.72
N ARG A 28 18.25 2.41 -2.31
CA ARG A 28 18.16 2.83 -0.90
C ARG A 28 16.73 3.01 -0.49
N LEU A 29 16.44 2.57 0.73
CA LEU A 29 15.18 2.83 1.40
C LEU A 29 15.34 4.05 2.29
N LEU A 30 14.46 5.02 2.10
CA LEU A 30 14.43 6.28 2.85
C LEU A 30 13.11 6.38 3.62
N LEU A 31 13.17 6.94 4.82
CA LEU A 31 12.01 7.48 5.51
C LEU A 31 12.15 8.99 5.54
N THR A 32 11.16 9.71 5.04
CA THR A 32 11.27 11.16 4.87
C THR A 32 9.97 11.89 5.17
N ALA A 33 10.12 13.12 5.67
CA ALA A 33 9.11 14.18 5.70
C ALA A 33 9.61 15.43 4.93
N ASP A 34 10.66 15.30 4.11
CA ASP A 34 11.21 16.40 3.30
C ASP A 34 10.25 16.73 2.15
N PRO A 35 9.80 18.01 2.02
CA PRO A 35 8.81 18.40 1.01
C PRO A 35 9.25 18.10 -0.44
N THR A 36 10.55 18.24 -0.74
CA THR A 36 11.08 18.00 -2.10
C THR A 36 11.00 16.52 -2.46
N GLN A 37 11.30 15.64 -1.51
CA GLN A 37 11.20 14.20 -1.71
C GLN A 37 9.74 13.73 -1.75
N ILE A 38 8.86 14.37 -0.97
CA ILE A 38 7.41 14.13 -1.02
C ILE A 38 6.87 14.51 -2.39
N GLU A 39 7.24 15.68 -2.94
CA GLU A 39 6.83 16.09 -4.28
C GLU A 39 7.32 15.10 -5.35
N ALA A 40 8.56 14.61 -5.26
CA ALA A 40 9.05 13.58 -6.17
C ALA A 40 8.23 12.28 -6.09
N ALA A 41 7.80 11.89 -4.90
CA ALA A 41 6.89 10.75 -4.72
C ALA A 41 5.50 11.02 -5.28
N GLN A 42 4.95 12.23 -5.12
CA GLN A 42 3.65 12.65 -5.68
C GLN A 42 3.68 12.60 -7.21
N ARG A 43 4.78 13.05 -7.83
CA ARG A 43 4.98 12.98 -9.27
C ARG A 43 5.11 11.53 -9.76
N LEU A 44 5.86 10.69 -9.04
CA LEU A 44 5.92 9.26 -9.34
C LEU A 44 4.54 8.60 -9.29
N ARG A 45 3.72 8.91 -8.26
CA ARG A 45 2.36 8.40 -8.13
C ARG A 45 1.47 8.82 -9.29
N TYR A 46 1.47 10.10 -9.64
CA TYR A 46 0.71 10.62 -10.78
C TYR A 46 1.09 9.89 -12.07
N ASN A 47 2.39 9.78 -12.37
CA ASN A 47 2.89 9.12 -13.58
C ASN A 47 2.48 7.64 -13.66
N VAL A 48 2.43 6.94 -12.53
CA VAL A 48 2.02 5.52 -12.51
C VAL A 48 0.51 5.39 -12.58
N PHE A 49 -0.23 6.13 -11.76
CA PHE A 49 -1.70 6.03 -11.72
C PHE A 49 -2.35 6.51 -13.01
N SER A 50 -1.81 7.53 -13.68
CA SER A 50 -2.34 8.02 -14.97
C SER A 50 -2.29 6.97 -16.09
N THR A 51 -1.51 5.91 -15.93
CA THR A 51 -1.48 4.77 -16.86
C THR A 51 -2.49 3.67 -16.53
N GLU A 52 -3.13 3.74 -15.37
CA GLU A 52 -4.09 2.72 -14.94
C GLU A 52 -5.48 3.00 -15.56
N PRO A 53 -6.20 1.95 -16.02
CA PRO A 53 -7.54 2.11 -16.58
C PRO A 53 -8.52 2.71 -15.56
N GLY A 54 -9.22 3.75 -15.94
CA GLY A 54 -10.23 4.40 -15.10
C GLY A 54 -9.72 5.55 -14.25
N PHE A 55 -8.42 5.83 -14.26
CA PHE A 55 -7.86 7.01 -13.60
C PHE A 55 -8.38 8.29 -14.26
N ALA A 56 -8.98 9.15 -13.46
CA ALA A 56 -9.66 10.36 -13.92
C ALA A 56 -9.18 11.65 -13.22
N LEU A 57 -8.05 11.61 -12.50
CA LEU A 57 -7.49 12.83 -11.90
C LEU A 57 -6.81 13.64 -12.98
N ASP A 58 -7.49 14.70 -13.42
CA ASP A 58 -6.91 15.76 -14.23
C ASP A 58 -6.27 16.80 -13.29
N ASN A 59 -4.95 16.89 -13.32
CA ASN A 59 -4.20 17.79 -12.44
C ASN A 59 -3.10 18.48 -13.25
N GLU A 60 -3.26 19.78 -13.47
CA GLU A 60 -2.33 20.62 -14.26
C GLU A 60 -0.88 20.55 -13.76
N ASN A 61 -0.68 20.22 -12.48
CA ASN A 61 0.66 20.11 -11.87
C ASN A 61 1.28 18.72 -12.00
N GLU A 62 0.56 17.74 -12.53
CA GLU A 62 0.99 16.35 -12.66
C GLU A 62 1.46 15.74 -11.31
N LEU A 63 0.74 16.03 -10.23
CA LEU A 63 1.01 15.54 -8.87
C LEU A 63 -0.22 14.80 -8.33
N ASP A 64 -0.04 13.59 -7.85
CA ASP A 64 -1.02 12.95 -6.97
C ASP A 64 -0.76 13.41 -5.53
N ALA A 65 -1.39 14.53 -5.16
CA ALA A 65 -1.26 15.15 -3.85
C ALA A 65 -2.62 15.28 -3.18
N ASP A 66 -2.67 15.01 -1.88
CA ASP A 66 -3.85 15.25 -1.08
C ASP A 66 -3.50 15.84 0.30
N ARG A 67 -4.54 16.22 1.06
CA ARG A 67 -4.38 16.83 2.39
C ARG A 67 -3.66 15.94 3.43
N PHE A 68 -3.57 14.65 3.19
CA PHE A 68 -2.93 13.71 4.12
C PHE A 68 -1.42 13.70 3.99
N ASP A 69 -0.86 14.03 2.82
CA ASP A 69 0.58 13.93 2.55
C ASP A 69 1.44 14.67 3.58
N GLN A 70 1.02 15.87 4.01
CA GLN A 70 1.72 16.67 5.00
C GLN A 70 1.71 16.11 6.43
N HIS A 71 0.87 15.10 6.69
CA HIS A 71 0.70 14.45 7.98
C HIS A 71 1.28 13.02 8.00
N CYS A 72 1.87 12.61 6.89
CA CYS A 72 2.43 11.28 6.70
C CYS A 72 3.94 11.27 6.74
N ASP A 73 4.49 10.16 7.18
CA ASP A 73 5.85 9.77 6.85
C ASP A 73 5.84 9.04 5.50
N HIS A 74 6.87 9.26 4.67
CA HIS A 74 6.96 8.66 3.36
C HIS A 74 8.12 7.66 3.31
N VAL A 75 7.79 6.40 3.02
CA VAL A 75 8.77 5.35 2.72
C VAL A 75 9.04 5.39 1.23
N LEU A 76 10.29 5.69 0.85
CA LEU A 76 10.71 5.86 -0.54
C LEU A 76 11.80 4.86 -0.89
N VAL A 77 11.76 4.33 -2.10
CA VAL A 77 12.86 3.58 -2.70
C VAL A 77 13.50 4.46 -3.76
N ARG A 78 14.79 4.74 -3.58
CA ARG A 78 15.59 5.53 -4.50
C ARG A 78 16.60 4.63 -5.20
N GLU A 79 16.71 4.75 -6.52
CA GLU A 79 17.78 4.14 -7.28
C GLU A 79 19.07 4.95 -7.13
N ASP A 80 20.17 4.29 -6.76
CA ASP A 80 21.43 4.98 -6.45
C ASP A 80 22.14 5.56 -7.69
N ASN A 81 21.98 4.93 -8.85
CA ASN A 81 22.66 5.36 -10.07
C ASN A 81 22.08 6.65 -10.65
N THR A 82 20.74 6.79 -10.61
CA THR A 82 20.03 7.94 -11.17
C THR A 82 19.64 8.96 -10.10
N GLY A 83 19.56 8.54 -8.83
CA GLY A 83 19.02 9.35 -7.74
C GLY A 83 17.48 9.45 -7.75
N GLU A 84 16.81 8.80 -8.70
CA GLU A 84 15.36 8.87 -8.87
C GLU A 84 14.61 8.05 -7.83
N ILE A 85 13.43 8.53 -7.44
CA ILE A 85 12.47 7.78 -6.63
C ILE A 85 11.72 6.82 -7.56
N VAL A 86 11.83 5.52 -7.29
CA VAL A 86 11.25 4.43 -8.10
C VAL A 86 10.15 3.66 -7.39
N GLY A 87 9.99 3.91 -6.09
CA GLY A 87 8.90 3.33 -5.29
C GLY A 87 8.56 4.21 -4.10
N CYS A 88 7.30 4.21 -3.69
CA CYS A 88 6.86 4.93 -2.51
C CYS A 88 5.70 4.25 -1.80
N TYR A 89 5.61 4.51 -0.51
CA TYR A 89 4.49 4.19 0.37
C TYR A 89 4.25 5.35 1.32
N ARG A 90 2.99 5.71 1.52
CA ARG A 90 2.59 6.72 2.49
C ARG A 90 2.17 6.05 3.79
N MET A 91 2.69 6.53 4.92
CA MET A 91 2.45 6.01 6.26
C MET A 91 1.85 7.12 7.10
N LEU A 92 0.58 7.01 7.47
CA LEU A 92 -0.12 7.96 8.34
C LEU A 92 -0.14 7.41 9.77
N PRO A 93 0.72 7.88 10.66
CA PRO A 93 0.75 7.43 12.06
C PRO A 93 -0.45 7.98 12.85
N PRO A 94 -0.73 7.48 14.06
CA PRO A 94 -1.84 7.95 14.91
C PRO A 94 -1.86 9.47 15.10
N SER A 95 -0.71 10.08 15.35
CA SER A 95 -0.58 11.55 15.50
C SER A 95 -0.90 12.28 14.20
N GLY A 96 -0.45 11.75 13.07
CA GLY A 96 -0.75 12.27 11.74
C GLY A 96 -2.24 12.16 11.42
N ALA A 97 -2.88 11.04 11.75
CA ALA A 97 -4.32 10.87 11.56
C ALA A 97 -5.14 11.87 12.38
N ILE A 98 -4.72 12.15 13.64
CA ILE A 98 -5.37 13.20 14.45
C ILE A 98 -5.20 14.57 13.78
N ALA A 99 -3.99 14.92 13.33
CA ALA A 99 -3.70 16.21 12.69
C ALA A 99 -4.41 16.37 11.34
N ALA A 100 -4.58 15.30 10.59
CA ALA A 100 -5.32 15.27 9.33
C ALA A 100 -6.85 15.28 9.51
N GLY A 101 -7.36 15.16 10.76
CA GLY A 101 -8.78 15.09 11.06
C GLY A 101 -9.41 13.73 10.80
N GLY A 102 -8.61 12.66 10.70
CA GLY A 102 -9.05 11.27 10.52
C GLY A 102 -8.15 10.45 9.62
N LEU A 103 -8.56 9.22 9.36
CA LEU A 103 -7.93 8.33 8.40
C LEU A 103 -8.38 8.66 6.97
N TYR A 104 -7.56 8.33 5.96
CA TYR A 104 -8.01 8.36 4.56
C TYR A 104 -9.16 7.36 4.35
N THR A 105 -9.04 6.15 4.89
CA THR A 105 -10.10 5.12 4.86
C THR A 105 -11.44 5.66 5.39
N ALA A 106 -11.42 6.61 6.33
CA ALA A 106 -12.65 7.24 6.85
C ALA A 106 -13.33 8.18 5.84
N THR A 107 -12.71 8.49 4.71
CA THR A 107 -13.36 9.22 3.61
C THR A 107 -14.30 8.32 2.79
N GLU A 108 -14.09 7.02 2.86
CA GLU A 108 -14.82 6.02 2.09
C GLU A 108 -15.69 5.10 2.95
N PHE A 109 -15.32 4.92 4.22
CA PHE A 109 -15.95 3.96 5.14
C PHE A 109 -16.30 4.57 6.49
N ASP A 110 -17.35 4.05 7.09
CA ASP A 110 -17.58 4.17 8.54
C ASP A 110 -16.59 3.26 9.27
N VAL A 111 -15.55 3.87 9.83
CA VAL A 111 -14.43 3.16 10.49
C VAL A 111 -14.53 3.14 12.01
N ARG A 112 -15.67 3.47 12.61
CA ARG A 112 -15.84 3.53 14.08
C ARG A 112 -15.53 2.20 14.77
N ALA A 113 -15.74 1.08 14.09
CA ALA A 113 -15.37 -0.24 14.57
C ALA A 113 -13.85 -0.39 14.83
N LEU A 114 -13.01 0.44 14.21
CA LEU A 114 -11.56 0.43 14.36
C LEU A 114 -11.04 1.42 15.41
N ASP A 115 -11.90 2.21 16.06
CA ASP A 115 -11.50 3.22 17.04
C ASP A 115 -10.63 2.66 18.20
N PRO A 116 -10.88 1.46 18.73
CA PRO A 116 -10.04 0.87 19.77
C PRO A 116 -8.59 0.59 19.32
N LEU A 117 -8.35 0.44 18.00
CA LEU A 117 -7.04 0.12 17.45
C LEU A 117 -6.22 1.37 17.11
N ARG A 118 -6.86 2.53 16.94
CA ARG A 118 -6.25 3.78 16.47
C ARG A 118 -4.99 4.21 17.21
N PRO A 119 -4.85 4.05 18.54
CA PRO A 119 -3.64 4.48 19.25
C PRO A 119 -2.35 3.79 18.80
N SER A 120 -2.45 2.59 18.22
CA SER A 120 -1.30 1.81 17.71
C SER A 120 -1.46 1.39 16.25
N MET A 121 -2.31 2.09 15.49
CA MET A 121 -2.64 1.77 14.11
C MET A 121 -2.08 2.81 13.15
N VAL A 122 -1.33 2.35 12.15
CA VAL A 122 -0.85 3.16 11.03
C VAL A 122 -1.72 2.91 9.81
N GLU A 123 -2.12 3.96 9.12
CA GLU A 123 -2.73 3.80 7.81
C GLU A 123 -1.68 3.86 6.71
N MET A 124 -1.70 2.85 5.84
CA MET A 124 -0.83 2.76 4.67
C MET A 124 -1.61 3.05 3.39
N GLY A 125 -1.00 3.81 2.49
CA GLY A 125 -1.63 4.11 1.21
C GLY A 125 -0.65 4.56 0.15
N ARG A 126 -1.18 4.81 -1.05
CA ARG A 126 -0.40 5.32 -2.19
C ARG A 126 0.83 4.46 -2.51
N ALA A 127 0.64 3.14 -2.49
CA ALA A 127 1.66 2.16 -2.86
C ALA A 127 1.96 2.22 -4.34
N VAL A 128 3.17 2.60 -4.71
CA VAL A 128 3.59 2.68 -6.11
C VAL A 128 5.00 2.15 -6.28
N VAL A 129 5.21 1.40 -7.36
CA VAL A 129 6.53 1.07 -7.90
C VAL A 129 6.49 1.35 -9.41
N ARG A 130 7.49 2.08 -9.90
CA ARG A 130 7.66 2.37 -11.33
C ARG A 130 7.73 1.06 -12.13
N SER A 131 7.10 1.00 -13.28
CA SER A 131 6.88 -0.24 -14.03
C SER A 131 8.16 -1.01 -14.36
N ASP A 132 9.23 -0.29 -14.74
CA ASP A 132 10.56 -0.84 -15.06
C ASP A 132 11.35 -1.31 -13.82
N HIS A 133 10.88 -0.96 -12.61
CA HIS A 133 11.45 -1.36 -11.32
C HIS A 133 10.54 -2.31 -10.53
N ARG A 134 9.45 -2.82 -11.11
CA ARG A 134 8.54 -3.80 -10.48
C ARG A 134 9.19 -5.18 -10.35
N ASN A 135 10.34 -5.25 -9.69
CA ASN A 135 11.04 -6.48 -9.39
C ASN A 135 10.89 -6.86 -7.90
N GLY A 136 11.18 -8.13 -7.59
CA GLY A 136 11.03 -8.63 -6.23
C GLY A 136 11.90 -7.91 -5.19
N ALA A 137 13.04 -7.33 -5.59
CA ALA A 137 13.96 -6.64 -4.68
C ALA A 137 13.35 -5.32 -4.15
N VAL A 138 12.77 -4.50 -5.02
CA VAL A 138 12.12 -3.24 -4.63
C VAL A 138 10.93 -3.51 -3.72
N ILE A 139 10.08 -4.47 -4.08
CA ILE A 139 8.90 -4.84 -3.27
C ILE A 139 9.34 -5.34 -1.89
N LEU A 140 10.36 -6.19 -1.84
CA LEU A 140 10.91 -6.72 -0.59
C LEU A 140 11.47 -5.62 0.29
N MET A 141 12.22 -4.67 -0.30
CA MET A 141 12.79 -3.52 0.40
C MET A 141 11.69 -2.61 0.96
N MET A 142 10.62 -2.35 0.21
CA MET A 142 9.48 -1.58 0.69
C MET A 142 8.83 -2.24 1.91
N TRP A 143 8.56 -3.54 1.86
CA TRP A 143 8.01 -4.27 2.99
C TRP A 143 8.93 -4.27 4.21
N ALA A 144 10.23 -4.42 4.00
CA ALA A 144 11.21 -4.34 5.05
C ALA A 144 11.21 -2.96 5.73
N GLY A 145 11.08 -1.89 4.95
CA GLY A 145 10.94 -0.53 5.48
C GLY A 145 9.66 -0.31 6.26
N ILE A 146 8.55 -0.81 5.76
CA ILE A 146 7.27 -0.75 6.46
C ILE A 146 7.37 -1.44 7.83
N LEU A 147 7.94 -2.66 7.88
CA LEU A 147 8.13 -3.39 9.13
C LEU A 147 9.06 -2.65 10.10
N ALA A 148 10.18 -2.11 9.60
CA ALA A 148 11.10 -1.32 10.41
C ALA A 148 10.43 -0.06 10.98
N TYR A 149 9.57 0.58 10.20
CA TYR A 149 8.76 1.72 10.63
C TYR A 149 7.79 1.32 11.75
N LEU A 150 7.05 0.24 11.57
CA LEU A 150 6.09 -0.27 12.56
C LEU A 150 6.80 -0.69 13.87
N ASP A 151 7.94 -1.38 13.77
CA ASP A 151 8.69 -1.83 14.93
C ASP A 151 9.29 -0.65 15.71
N ARG A 152 9.83 0.36 15.01
CA ARG A 152 10.40 1.57 15.62
C ARG A 152 9.34 2.42 16.32
N GLY A 153 8.15 2.54 15.73
CA GLY A 153 7.03 3.32 16.28
C GLY A 153 6.21 2.56 17.34
N GLY A 154 6.47 1.26 17.55
CA GLY A 154 5.67 0.43 18.46
C GLY A 154 4.25 0.20 17.95
N TYR A 155 4.02 0.30 16.63
CA TYR A 155 2.70 0.12 16.04
C TYR A 155 2.38 -1.37 15.86
N GLU A 156 1.14 -1.73 16.20
CA GLU A 156 0.67 -3.13 16.15
C GLU A 156 -0.26 -3.40 14.98
N TYR A 157 -0.95 -2.37 14.49
CA TYR A 157 -1.94 -2.50 13.44
C TYR A 157 -1.61 -1.67 12.22
N VAL A 158 -2.00 -2.20 11.07
CA VAL A 158 -1.95 -1.49 9.80
C VAL A 158 -3.32 -1.58 9.14
N ILE A 159 -3.84 -0.43 8.71
CA ILE A 159 -5.04 -0.35 7.87
C ILE A 159 -4.67 0.28 6.53
N GLY A 160 -5.42 -0.04 5.49
CA GLY A 160 -5.32 0.61 4.19
C GLY A 160 -6.30 0.01 3.22
N CYS A 161 -6.53 0.72 2.11
CA CYS A 161 -7.39 0.23 1.04
C CYS A 161 -6.56 -0.48 -0.03
N VAL A 162 -7.09 -1.61 -0.51
CA VAL A 162 -6.53 -2.34 -1.65
C VAL A 162 -7.50 -2.26 -2.80
N SER A 163 -7.10 -1.55 -3.84
CA SER A 163 -7.93 -1.24 -4.98
C SER A 163 -8.02 -2.40 -5.97
N VAL A 164 -9.22 -2.62 -6.49
CA VAL A 164 -9.49 -3.58 -7.57
C VAL A 164 -10.26 -2.83 -8.67
N PRO A 165 -9.78 -2.82 -9.92
CA PRO A 165 -10.45 -2.11 -11.00
C PRO A 165 -11.90 -2.57 -11.19
N THR A 166 -12.80 -1.62 -11.44
CA THR A 166 -14.20 -1.91 -11.79
C THR A 166 -14.33 -2.45 -13.21
N HIS A 167 -13.36 -2.13 -14.07
CA HIS A 167 -13.27 -2.58 -15.45
C HIS A 167 -11.94 -3.31 -15.69
N GLY A 168 -11.92 -4.25 -16.60
CA GLY A 168 -10.74 -5.05 -16.92
C GLY A 168 -11.10 -6.14 -17.93
N GLU A 169 -10.43 -7.28 -17.84
CA GLU A 169 -10.78 -8.43 -18.68
C GLU A 169 -12.17 -8.98 -18.31
N GLY A 170 -13.02 -9.19 -19.32
CA GLY A 170 -14.37 -9.71 -19.16
C GLY A 170 -15.43 -8.63 -18.85
N PRO A 171 -16.64 -9.04 -18.42
CA PRO A 171 -17.71 -8.12 -18.09
C PRO A 171 -17.36 -7.18 -16.95
N ALA A 172 -17.80 -5.91 -17.05
CA ALA A 172 -17.58 -4.90 -16.02
C ALA A 172 -18.02 -5.40 -14.63
N GLY A 173 -17.17 -5.20 -13.63
CA GLY A 173 -17.40 -5.63 -12.23
C GLY A 173 -17.23 -7.13 -11.99
N SER A 174 -17.08 -7.98 -13.01
CA SER A 174 -16.99 -9.43 -12.83
C SER A 174 -15.79 -9.84 -11.97
N GLN A 175 -14.59 -9.33 -12.27
CA GLN A 175 -13.39 -9.61 -11.47
C GLN A 175 -13.50 -9.05 -10.05
N LEU A 176 -14.00 -7.83 -9.90
CA LEU A 176 -14.23 -7.21 -8.61
C LEU A 176 -15.19 -8.04 -7.74
N ARG A 177 -16.30 -8.54 -8.36
CA ARG A 177 -17.23 -9.47 -7.71
C ARG A 177 -16.51 -10.75 -7.24
N GLY A 178 -15.74 -11.37 -8.12
CA GLY A 178 -15.01 -12.60 -7.78
C GLY A 178 -13.99 -12.38 -6.66
N VAL A 179 -13.24 -11.27 -6.71
CA VAL A 179 -12.29 -10.90 -5.64
C VAL A 179 -13.04 -10.72 -4.32
N ARG A 180 -14.14 -9.94 -4.30
CA ARG A 180 -14.97 -9.73 -3.12
C ARG A 180 -15.42 -11.04 -2.49
N ASP A 181 -16.00 -11.93 -3.29
CA ASP A 181 -16.51 -13.21 -2.80
C ASP A 181 -15.40 -14.07 -2.22
N ARG A 182 -14.25 -14.13 -2.89
CA ARG A 182 -13.09 -14.91 -2.44
C ARG A 182 -12.50 -14.38 -1.13
N VAL A 183 -12.25 -13.06 -1.04
CA VAL A 183 -11.59 -12.51 0.16
C VAL A 183 -12.52 -12.52 1.38
N LEU A 184 -13.80 -12.24 1.19
CA LEU A 184 -14.76 -12.27 2.30
C LEU A 184 -15.12 -13.69 2.76
N SER A 185 -14.94 -14.72 1.91
CA SER A 185 -15.12 -16.11 2.34
C SER A 185 -13.92 -16.68 3.11
N SER A 186 -12.69 -16.20 2.81
CA SER A 186 -11.45 -16.84 3.32
C SER A 186 -10.58 -15.94 4.19
N HIS A 187 -10.78 -14.62 4.12
CA HIS A 187 -9.92 -13.61 4.77
C HIS A 187 -10.74 -12.48 5.42
N ARG A 188 -11.96 -12.75 5.83
CA ARG A 188 -12.80 -11.76 6.53
C ARG A 188 -12.21 -11.47 7.90
N ALA A 189 -12.15 -10.20 8.28
CA ALA A 189 -11.85 -9.77 9.64
C ALA A 189 -12.94 -10.21 10.62
N ALA A 190 -12.62 -10.21 11.92
CA ALA A 190 -13.61 -10.44 12.98
C ALA A 190 -14.75 -9.41 12.86
N GLU A 191 -15.94 -9.79 13.28
CA GLU A 191 -17.16 -8.97 13.15
C GLU A 191 -16.99 -7.60 13.83
N ASP A 192 -16.28 -7.56 14.96
CA ASP A 192 -15.97 -6.35 15.72
C ASP A 192 -15.16 -5.31 14.92
N TYR A 193 -14.49 -5.73 13.84
CA TYR A 193 -13.70 -4.86 12.96
C TYR A 193 -14.36 -4.62 11.60
N THR A 194 -15.67 -4.92 11.50
CA THR A 194 -16.40 -4.69 10.25
C THR A 194 -16.62 -3.20 10.02
N VAL A 195 -16.21 -2.72 8.85
CA VAL A 195 -16.46 -1.36 8.38
C VAL A 195 -17.43 -1.36 7.20
N HIS A 196 -18.16 -0.25 7.04
CA HIS A 196 -19.22 -0.14 6.05
C HIS A 196 -18.89 0.98 5.05
N PRO A 197 -18.93 0.72 3.72
CA PRO A 197 -18.69 1.74 2.71
C PRO A 197 -19.81 2.78 2.71
N TYR A 198 -19.46 4.07 2.62
CA TYR A 198 -20.44 5.13 2.39
C TYR A 198 -21.02 5.09 0.98
N ARG A 199 -20.21 4.62 0.04
CA ARG A 199 -20.60 4.43 -1.35
C ARG A 199 -20.32 2.98 -1.76
N PRO A 200 -21.29 2.06 -1.65
CA PRO A 200 -21.15 0.70 -2.16
C PRO A 200 -20.87 0.72 -3.68
N VAL A 201 -20.13 -0.30 -4.15
CA VAL A 201 -19.83 -0.40 -5.58
C VAL A 201 -21.09 -0.70 -6.38
N MET A 202 -21.36 0.16 -7.36
CA MET A 202 -22.41 0.00 -8.37
C MET A 202 -21.78 0.07 -9.76
N ILE A 203 -22.07 -0.90 -10.62
CA ILE A 203 -21.58 -0.98 -12.00
C ILE A 203 -22.78 -0.95 -12.93
N ASP A 204 -22.86 0.09 -13.75
CA ASP A 204 -24.00 0.31 -14.67
C ASP A 204 -25.37 0.21 -13.97
N GLY A 205 -25.48 0.78 -12.77
CA GLY A 205 -26.69 0.76 -11.95
C GLY A 205 -27.00 -0.58 -11.26
N ARG A 206 -26.10 -1.55 -11.35
CA ARG A 206 -26.23 -2.87 -10.70
C ARG A 206 -25.27 -3.00 -9.51
N ASP A 207 -25.75 -3.57 -8.44
CA ASP A 207 -24.90 -3.99 -7.33
C ASP A 207 -24.00 -5.18 -7.67
N LEU A 208 -22.96 -5.43 -6.86
CA LEU A 208 -22.04 -6.54 -7.11
C LEU A 208 -22.72 -7.91 -7.03
N ASP A 209 -23.82 -8.05 -6.28
CA ASP A 209 -24.53 -9.32 -6.15
C ASP A 209 -25.27 -9.71 -7.43
N SER A 210 -25.67 -8.72 -8.22
CA SER A 210 -26.30 -8.90 -9.53
C SER A 210 -25.31 -9.22 -10.65
N ILE A 211 -23.98 -9.09 -10.39
CA ILE A 211 -22.94 -9.31 -11.39
C ILE A 211 -22.41 -10.72 -11.25
N ARG A 212 -22.34 -11.46 -12.36
CA ARG A 212 -21.77 -12.81 -12.37
C ARG A 212 -20.27 -12.76 -12.17
N PRO A 213 -19.71 -13.51 -11.19
CA PRO A 213 -18.26 -13.62 -11.04
C PRO A 213 -17.63 -14.32 -12.25
N PRO A 214 -16.31 -14.15 -12.48
CA PRO A 214 -15.61 -14.86 -13.55
C PRO A 214 -15.49 -16.36 -13.22
N ALA A 215 -15.20 -17.17 -14.22
CA ALA A 215 -14.95 -18.61 -14.01
C ALA A 215 -13.71 -18.85 -13.11
N GLN A 216 -12.71 -17.96 -13.20
CA GLN A 216 -11.53 -17.97 -12.36
C GLN A 216 -11.26 -16.54 -11.85
N THR A 217 -11.06 -16.41 -10.54
CA THR A 217 -10.76 -15.13 -9.90
C THR A 217 -9.28 -15.00 -9.65
N THR A 218 -8.66 -13.96 -10.21
CA THR A 218 -7.27 -13.61 -9.96
C THR A 218 -7.21 -12.48 -8.93
N LEU A 219 -6.53 -12.72 -7.81
CA LEU A 219 -6.29 -11.66 -6.83
C LEU A 219 -5.18 -10.73 -7.32
N PRO A 220 -5.33 -9.39 -7.16
CA PRO A 220 -4.26 -8.45 -7.46
C PRO A 220 -2.97 -8.79 -6.70
N PRO A 221 -1.78 -8.55 -7.28
CA PRO A 221 -0.50 -8.89 -6.64
C PRO A 221 -0.34 -8.27 -5.25
N LEU A 222 -0.73 -7.00 -5.09
CA LEU A 222 -0.67 -6.28 -3.81
C LEU A 222 -1.57 -6.95 -2.76
N MET A 223 -2.80 -7.26 -3.11
CA MET A 223 -3.75 -7.95 -2.23
C MET A 223 -3.20 -9.33 -1.79
N ARG A 224 -2.63 -10.11 -2.74
CA ARG A 224 -1.99 -11.39 -2.39
C ARG A 224 -0.86 -11.21 -1.38
N GLY A 225 -0.08 -10.14 -1.51
CA GLY A 225 0.99 -9.81 -0.56
C GLY A 225 0.45 -9.57 0.84
N TYR A 226 -0.57 -8.74 0.98
CA TYR A 226 -1.22 -8.46 2.27
C TYR A 226 -1.84 -9.72 2.90
N LEU A 227 -2.59 -10.50 2.12
CA LEU A 227 -3.23 -11.71 2.64
C LEU A 227 -2.22 -12.76 3.08
N ARG A 228 -1.05 -12.88 2.41
CA ARG A 228 0.07 -13.74 2.85
C ARG A 228 0.69 -13.28 4.16
N LEU A 229 0.68 -11.99 4.44
CA LEU A 229 1.12 -11.44 5.73
C LEU A 229 0.12 -11.73 6.85
N GLY A 230 -1.09 -12.15 6.52
CA GLY A 230 -2.18 -12.39 7.48
C GLY A 230 -3.16 -11.23 7.57
N ALA A 231 -3.13 -10.28 6.64
CA ALA A 231 -4.14 -9.23 6.59
C ALA A 231 -5.54 -9.80 6.34
N GLN A 232 -6.53 -9.18 6.94
CA GLN A 232 -7.94 -9.54 6.85
C GLN A 232 -8.73 -8.38 6.24
N ILE A 233 -9.81 -8.71 5.52
CA ILE A 233 -10.67 -7.71 4.87
C ILE A 233 -11.85 -7.37 5.77
N CYS A 234 -11.97 -6.08 6.11
CA CYS A 234 -12.91 -5.59 7.11
C CYS A 234 -14.35 -5.39 6.59
N GLY A 235 -14.60 -5.56 5.29
CA GLY A 235 -15.96 -5.36 4.78
C GLY A 235 -16.08 -5.39 3.26
N GLN A 236 -17.26 -4.97 2.81
CA GLN A 236 -17.56 -4.79 1.39
C GLN A 236 -16.70 -3.66 0.81
N PRO A 237 -16.35 -3.69 -0.49
CA PRO A 237 -15.57 -2.62 -1.10
C PRO A 237 -16.38 -1.33 -1.24
N ALA A 238 -15.70 -0.19 -1.10
CA ALA A 238 -16.22 1.13 -1.46
C ALA A 238 -15.93 1.43 -2.95
N HIS A 239 -16.78 2.23 -3.56
CA HIS A 239 -16.56 2.71 -4.92
C HIS A 239 -15.76 4.01 -4.91
N ASP A 240 -14.57 3.99 -5.48
CA ASP A 240 -13.80 5.19 -5.82
C ASP A 240 -13.90 5.46 -7.33
N PRO A 241 -14.76 6.42 -7.74
CA PRO A 241 -14.93 6.75 -9.14
C PRO A 241 -13.75 7.54 -9.72
N ALA A 242 -12.94 8.22 -8.89
CA ALA A 242 -11.79 8.98 -9.36
C ALA A 242 -10.66 8.06 -9.87
N PHE A 243 -10.56 6.88 -9.30
CA PHE A 243 -9.62 5.85 -9.74
C PHE A 243 -10.28 4.70 -10.50
N GLY A 244 -11.60 4.68 -10.63
CA GLY A 244 -12.34 3.62 -11.33
C GLY A 244 -12.20 2.25 -10.66
N VAL A 245 -12.16 2.22 -9.33
CA VAL A 245 -11.88 1.01 -8.53
C VAL A 245 -12.93 0.74 -7.47
N GLY A 246 -12.91 -0.48 -6.94
CA GLY A 246 -13.51 -0.84 -5.67
C GLY A 246 -12.42 -1.03 -4.63
N ASP A 247 -12.45 -0.27 -3.54
CA ASP A 247 -11.47 -0.28 -2.48
C ASP A 247 -11.85 -1.23 -1.35
N PHE A 248 -10.95 -2.16 -1.02
CA PHE A 248 -11.13 -3.14 0.05
C PHE A 248 -10.37 -2.72 1.30
N PRO A 249 -11.04 -2.50 2.45
CA PRO A 249 -10.39 -2.14 3.70
C PRO A 249 -9.66 -3.37 4.26
N ALA A 250 -8.32 -3.33 4.26
CA ALA A 250 -7.46 -4.41 4.70
C ALA A 250 -6.78 -4.05 6.02
N LEU A 251 -7.01 -4.87 7.06
CA LEU A 251 -6.42 -4.73 8.39
C LEU A 251 -5.39 -5.83 8.63
N LEU A 252 -4.19 -5.45 9.02
CA LEU A 252 -3.14 -6.35 9.50
C LEU A 252 -2.93 -6.13 11.00
N ASP A 253 -3.09 -7.19 11.79
CA ASP A 253 -2.61 -7.26 13.17
C ASP A 253 -1.23 -7.92 13.17
N LYS A 254 -0.18 -7.15 13.46
CA LYS A 254 1.21 -7.62 13.44
C LYS A 254 1.46 -8.79 14.40
N ARG A 255 0.69 -8.90 15.49
CA ARG A 255 0.81 -9.97 16.48
C ARG A 255 0.33 -11.32 15.94
N HIS A 256 -0.61 -11.29 14.98
CA HIS A 256 -1.19 -12.47 14.34
C HIS A 256 -0.69 -12.69 12.92
N ALA A 257 0.27 -11.87 12.47
CA ALA A 257 0.88 -11.99 11.15
C ALA A 257 1.73 -13.28 11.03
N ASP A 258 1.97 -13.72 9.79
CA ASP A 258 2.91 -14.82 9.54
C ASP A 258 4.34 -14.42 9.93
N HIS A 259 4.73 -14.76 11.17
CA HIS A 259 6.05 -14.45 11.73
C HIS A 259 7.19 -14.99 10.87
N ARG A 260 7.04 -16.16 10.24
CA ARG A 260 8.09 -16.71 9.35
C ARG A 260 8.31 -15.82 8.14
N TYR A 261 7.22 -15.28 7.61
CA TYR A 261 7.30 -14.34 6.49
C TYR A 261 7.87 -12.99 6.93
N LEU A 262 7.45 -12.47 8.09
CA LEU A 262 8.01 -11.24 8.67
C LEU A 262 9.52 -11.36 8.93
N ASP A 263 9.98 -12.47 9.49
CA ASP A 263 11.41 -12.71 9.77
C ASP A 263 12.24 -12.82 8.49
N ARG A 264 11.68 -13.38 7.42
CA ARG A 264 12.32 -13.37 6.10
C ARG A 264 12.45 -11.96 5.54
N LEU A 265 11.41 -11.13 5.69
CA LEU A 265 11.45 -9.73 5.27
C LEU A 265 12.50 -8.95 6.06
N ARG A 266 12.56 -9.13 7.39
CA ARG A 266 13.58 -8.51 8.25
C ARG A 266 15.00 -8.96 7.89
N SER A 267 15.19 -10.26 7.65
CA SER A 267 16.49 -10.81 7.28
C SER A 267 16.97 -10.31 5.91
N ALA A 268 16.07 -10.23 4.94
CA ALA A 268 16.37 -9.69 3.62
C ALA A 268 16.73 -8.19 3.68
N ALA A 269 16.10 -7.45 4.58
CA ALA A 269 16.43 -6.06 4.88
C ALA A 269 17.84 -5.91 5.45
N ALA A 270 18.23 -6.80 6.37
CA ALA A 270 19.54 -6.75 7.03
C ALA A 270 20.69 -7.15 6.10
N THR A 271 20.43 -8.01 5.10
CA THR A 271 21.48 -8.54 4.19
C THR A 271 21.59 -7.79 2.86
N GLY A 272 20.66 -6.87 2.55
CA GLY A 272 20.60 -6.19 1.25
C GLY A 272 20.40 -7.12 0.04
N GLN A 273 20.11 -8.41 0.26
CA GLN A 273 19.95 -9.41 -0.80
C GLN A 273 18.49 -9.90 -0.93
N PRO A 274 17.94 -10.01 -2.16
CA PRO A 274 16.66 -10.65 -2.37
C PRO A 274 16.78 -12.15 -2.06
N SER A 275 15.97 -12.63 -1.12
CA SER A 275 15.80 -14.06 -0.88
C SER A 275 15.27 -14.76 -2.13
N ALA A 276 15.77 -15.95 -2.46
CA ALA A 276 15.34 -16.78 -3.60
C ALA A 276 13.82 -17.10 -3.64
N ALA A 277 13.08 -16.78 -2.56
CA ALA A 277 11.64 -16.95 -2.47
C ALA A 277 10.82 -15.89 -3.24
N ALA A 278 11.44 -14.79 -3.70
CA ALA A 278 10.77 -13.76 -4.51
C ALA A 278 10.61 -14.19 -6.00
N GLN A 279 11.30 -15.25 -6.43
CA GLN A 279 11.23 -15.75 -7.81
C GLN A 279 9.96 -16.57 -8.13
N GLY A 280 9.13 -16.88 -7.14
CA GLY A 280 7.86 -17.62 -7.29
C GLY A 280 6.64 -16.75 -7.60
N VAL A 281 6.80 -15.48 -7.95
CA VAL A 281 5.69 -14.54 -8.21
C VAL A 281 5.39 -14.35 -9.71
N ASN A 282 6.21 -14.95 -10.60
CA ASN A 282 5.94 -14.95 -12.04
C ASN A 282 5.38 -16.33 -12.44
N HIS A 283 4.08 -16.51 -12.30
CA HIS A 283 3.23 -17.37 -13.16
C HIS A 283 1.77 -17.19 -12.75
#